data_9f3899d9e13e45206c0e1f9a75d467f1
#
_entry.id   9f3899d9e13e45206c0e1f9a75d467f1
#
_cell.length_a   1.000
_cell.length_b   1.000
_cell.length_c   1.000
_cell.angle_alpha   90.00
_cell.angle_beta   90.00
_cell.angle_gamma   90.00
#
_symmetry.space_group_name_H-M   'P 1'
#
loop_
_entity.id
_entity.type
_entity.pdbx_description
1 polymer ?
#
loop_
_entity_poly.entity_id
_entity_poly.type
_entity_poly.pdbx_seq_one_letter_code
_entity_poly.pdbx_strand_id
1 'polypeptide(L)'
;TSSLTAGQVVKAVSSFMGPIIAVFAVNVFGNWQYLFPIFAAITLLSSLWLMMTSIPKEEVSLQSGSSVGATFSLLKDSHILLFFIGILCTVGLDVGMNTLTPKLLIERCGLEITDAGLGSSVYFFCRTAGAFIGAFLLARLSDVRYLRVNLIVMLAALGVLYFANSYIEILICVGVFAFALSCVFSIVYSLALRRRPDKANEISGLMITGVCGGAIIPPLMGLLTETVGSQVGSLI
;
A
#
# COMPACT_ATOMS: atom_id res chain seq x y z
N THR A 1 15.69 -4.49 7.94
CA THR A 1 15.08 -4.15 6.62
C THR A 1 14.72 -5.38 5.81
N SER A 2 15.61 -6.38 5.66
CA SER A 2 15.38 -7.57 4.82
C SER A 2 14.09 -8.33 5.17
N SER A 3 13.86 -8.66 6.46
CA SER A 3 12.66 -9.37 6.90
C SER A 3 11.37 -8.57 6.65
N LEU A 4 11.42 -7.24 6.84
CA LEU A 4 10.29 -6.35 6.59
C LEU A 4 9.96 -6.30 5.10
N THR A 5 10.98 -6.26 4.25
CA THR A 5 10.81 -6.27 2.79
C THR A 5 10.27 -7.61 2.32
N ALA A 6 10.72 -8.74 2.89
CA ALA A 6 10.16 -10.05 2.59
C ALA A 6 8.67 -10.13 2.93
N GLY A 7 8.25 -9.59 4.09
CA GLY A 7 6.83 -9.48 4.44
C GLY A 7 6.02 -8.65 3.43
N GLN A 8 6.58 -7.55 2.90
CA GLN A 8 5.91 -6.75 1.87
C GLN A 8 5.80 -7.50 0.53
N VAL A 9 6.78 -8.32 0.17
CA VAL A 9 6.69 -9.17 -1.03
C VAL A 9 5.55 -10.18 -0.90
N VAL A 10 5.43 -10.86 0.25
CA VAL A 10 4.34 -11.81 0.51
C VAL A 10 2.98 -11.10 0.42
N LYS A 11 2.86 -9.90 1.03
CA LYS A 11 1.65 -9.08 0.93
C LYS A 11 1.33 -8.71 -0.53
N ALA A 12 2.32 -8.31 -1.31
CA ALA A 12 2.14 -7.93 -2.70
C ALA A 12 1.68 -9.12 -3.57
N VAL A 13 2.28 -10.29 -3.39
CA VAL A 13 1.87 -11.53 -4.07
C VAL A 13 0.43 -11.90 -3.69
N SER A 14 0.07 -11.85 -2.42
CA SER A 14 -1.29 -12.13 -1.96
C SER A 14 -2.31 -11.15 -2.56
N SER A 15 -1.97 -9.86 -2.64
CA SER A 15 -2.82 -8.84 -3.27
C SER A 15 -3.01 -9.07 -4.76
N PHE A 16 -1.96 -9.54 -5.46
CA PHE A 16 -2.04 -9.91 -6.88
C PHE A 16 -2.92 -11.15 -7.10
N MET A 17 -2.85 -12.13 -6.21
CA MET A 17 -3.68 -13.35 -6.29
C MET A 17 -5.17 -13.08 -6.08
N GLY A 18 -5.53 -12.05 -5.33
CA GLY A 18 -6.93 -11.73 -4.99
C GLY A 18 -7.85 -11.62 -6.22
N PRO A 19 -7.57 -10.75 -7.20
CA PRO A 19 -8.36 -10.62 -8.42
C PRO A 19 -8.41 -11.92 -9.25
N ILE A 20 -7.32 -12.67 -9.30
CA ILE A 20 -7.24 -13.95 -10.02
C ILE A 20 -8.21 -14.97 -9.40
N ILE A 21 -8.23 -15.07 -8.07
CA ILE A 21 -9.14 -15.95 -7.34
C ILE A 21 -10.60 -15.51 -7.56
N ALA A 22 -10.85 -14.20 -7.62
CA ALA A 22 -12.18 -13.66 -7.90
C ALA A 22 -12.68 -14.08 -9.30
N VAL A 23 -11.84 -13.90 -10.34
CA VAL A 23 -12.15 -14.34 -11.72
C VAL A 23 -12.36 -15.85 -11.78
N PHE A 24 -11.50 -16.61 -11.10
CA PHE A 24 -11.64 -18.07 -11.01
C PHE A 24 -12.99 -18.47 -10.39
N ALA A 25 -13.37 -17.82 -9.27
CA ALA A 25 -14.63 -18.11 -8.59
C ALA A 25 -15.83 -17.84 -9.51
N VAL A 26 -15.82 -16.74 -10.28
CA VAL A 26 -16.88 -16.43 -11.25
C VAL A 26 -16.92 -17.46 -12.37
N ASN A 27 -15.79 -17.81 -12.96
CA ASN A 27 -15.72 -18.73 -14.10
C ASN A 27 -16.09 -20.17 -13.73
N VAL A 28 -15.73 -20.65 -12.54
CA VAL A 28 -15.96 -22.04 -12.12
C VAL A 28 -17.32 -22.21 -11.45
N PHE A 29 -17.72 -21.27 -10.60
CA PHE A 29 -18.95 -21.37 -9.80
C PHE A 29 -20.10 -20.49 -10.29
N GLY A 30 -19.86 -19.66 -11.31
CA GLY A 30 -20.88 -18.78 -11.88
C GLY A 30 -21.32 -17.61 -10.98
N ASN A 31 -20.71 -17.44 -9.80
CA ASN A 31 -21.07 -16.40 -8.85
C ASN A 31 -19.85 -15.93 -8.05
N TRP A 32 -19.65 -14.61 -7.97
CA TRP A 32 -18.56 -13.98 -7.24
C TRP A 32 -18.64 -14.20 -5.72
N GLN A 33 -19.80 -14.52 -5.16
CA GLN A 33 -20.00 -14.75 -3.73
C GLN A 33 -19.18 -15.93 -3.18
N TYR A 34 -18.82 -16.90 -4.03
CA TYR A 34 -17.94 -18.01 -3.65
C TYR A 34 -16.52 -17.59 -3.27
N LEU A 35 -16.15 -16.34 -3.55
CA LEU A 35 -14.91 -15.75 -3.09
C LEU A 35 -14.80 -15.76 -1.55
N PHE A 36 -15.90 -15.46 -0.86
CA PHE A 36 -15.91 -15.38 0.61
C PHE A 36 -15.63 -16.73 1.29
N PRO A 37 -16.28 -17.85 0.94
CA PRO A 37 -15.94 -19.14 1.51
C PRO A 37 -14.52 -19.61 1.14
N ILE A 38 -13.99 -19.28 -0.02
CA ILE A 38 -12.60 -19.57 -0.41
C ILE A 38 -11.65 -18.85 0.54
N PHE A 39 -11.81 -17.54 0.73
CA PHE A 39 -10.98 -16.79 1.67
C PHE A 39 -11.17 -17.21 3.13
N ALA A 40 -12.38 -17.58 3.53
CA ALA A 40 -12.64 -18.14 4.85
C ALA A 40 -11.84 -19.43 5.07
N ALA A 41 -11.83 -20.34 4.11
CA ALA A 41 -11.05 -21.59 4.17
C ALA A 41 -9.54 -21.30 4.28
N ILE A 42 -9.00 -20.40 3.46
CA ILE A 42 -7.60 -19.97 3.51
C ILE A 42 -7.26 -19.40 4.88
N THR A 43 -8.12 -18.54 5.43
CA THR A 43 -7.92 -17.91 6.74
C THR A 43 -7.95 -18.94 7.87
N LEU A 44 -8.88 -19.91 7.82
CA LEU A 44 -8.94 -21.00 8.80
C LEU A 44 -7.68 -21.86 8.76
N LEU A 45 -7.22 -22.25 7.56
CA LEU A 45 -5.99 -23.02 7.40
C LEU A 45 -4.77 -22.25 7.93
N SER A 46 -4.67 -20.96 7.63
CA SER A 46 -3.60 -20.09 8.14
C SER A 46 -3.63 -19.96 9.66
N SER A 47 -4.82 -19.85 10.25
CA SER A 47 -5.01 -19.76 11.70
C SER A 47 -4.62 -21.07 12.38
N LEU A 48 -5.02 -22.22 11.83
CA LEU A 48 -4.63 -23.54 12.33
C LEU A 48 -3.11 -23.73 12.26
N TRP A 49 -2.48 -23.32 11.15
CA TRP A 49 -1.02 -23.35 11.01
C TRP A 49 -0.35 -22.51 12.07
N LEU A 50 -0.83 -21.29 12.29
CA LEU A 50 -0.29 -20.40 13.31
C LEU A 50 -0.41 -20.97 14.73
N MET A 51 -1.53 -21.61 15.05
CA MET A 51 -1.73 -22.29 16.34
C MET A 51 -0.76 -23.46 16.55
N MET A 52 -0.34 -24.13 15.47
CA MET A 52 0.63 -25.23 15.52
C MET A 52 2.10 -24.74 15.53
N THR A 53 2.32 -23.45 15.24
CA THR A 53 3.66 -22.86 15.19
C THR A 53 4.08 -22.39 16.58
N SER A 54 5.17 -22.91 17.10
CA SER A 54 5.76 -22.46 18.34
C SER A 54 6.40 -21.09 18.13
N ILE A 55 5.74 -20.03 18.61
CA ILE A 55 6.29 -18.67 18.60
C ILE A 55 7.16 -18.53 19.85
N PRO A 56 8.48 -18.22 19.72
CA PRO A 56 9.32 -17.93 20.88
C PRO A 56 8.69 -16.80 21.68
N LYS A 57 8.48 -17.01 22.97
CA LYS A 57 8.06 -15.93 23.86
C LYS A 57 9.23 -14.96 23.94
N GLU A 58 9.05 -13.75 23.39
CA GLU A 58 9.93 -12.65 23.72
C GLU A 58 9.84 -12.46 25.24
N GLU A 59 10.98 -12.47 25.92
CA GLU A 59 11.04 -11.99 27.30
C GLU A 59 10.61 -10.52 27.24
N VAL A 60 9.34 -10.29 27.55
CA VAL A 60 8.81 -8.94 27.76
C VAL A 60 9.61 -8.41 28.95
N SER A 61 10.69 -7.68 28.67
CA SER A 61 11.32 -6.87 29.68
C SER A 61 10.22 -5.97 30.23
N LEU A 62 9.90 -6.16 31.51
CA LEU A 62 8.90 -5.40 32.28
C LEU A 62 9.29 -3.91 32.42
N GLN A 63 9.95 -3.34 31.40
CA GLN A 63 10.12 -1.90 31.30
C GLN A 63 8.79 -1.30 30.88
N SER A 64 8.03 -0.92 31.92
CA SER A 64 6.90 0.01 31.90
C SER A 64 6.04 -0.05 30.65
N GLY A 65 4.83 -0.61 30.78
CA GLY A 65 3.81 -0.56 29.75
C GLY A 65 3.76 0.86 29.17
N SER A 66 4.17 1.02 27.91
CA SER A 66 4.13 2.32 27.26
C SER A 66 2.67 2.77 27.21
N SER A 67 2.38 3.84 27.95
CA SER A 67 1.06 4.46 27.93
C SER A 67 0.76 4.94 26.52
N VAL A 68 -0.48 4.77 26.06
CA VAL A 68 -0.96 5.32 24.76
C VAL A 68 -0.57 6.81 24.65
N GLY A 69 -0.66 7.56 25.75
CA GLY A 69 -0.22 8.95 25.81
C GLY A 69 1.29 9.14 25.57
N ALA A 70 2.13 8.23 26.01
CA ALA A 70 3.57 8.26 25.73
C ALA A 70 3.86 8.01 24.24
N THR A 71 3.13 7.11 23.60
CA THR A 71 3.24 6.86 22.16
C THR A 71 2.87 8.10 21.33
N PHE A 72 1.75 8.73 21.64
CA PHE A 72 1.35 9.98 20.95
C PHE A 72 2.26 11.16 21.28
N SER A 73 2.94 11.18 22.44
CA SER A 73 3.91 12.22 22.76
C SER A 73 5.12 12.22 21.82
N LEU A 74 5.42 11.10 21.15
CA LEU A 74 6.46 11.01 20.13
C LEU A 74 6.18 11.87 18.89
N LEU A 75 4.93 12.22 18.62
CA LEU A 75 4.56 13.15 17.54
C LEU A 75 5.05 14.58 17.79
N LYS A 76 5.53 14.89 18.99
CA LYS A 76 6.21 16.18 19.28
C LYS A 76 7.61 16.26 18.64
N ASP A 77 8.23 15.10 18.31
CA ASP A 77 9.42 15.07 17.47
C ASP A 77 9.01 15.27 16.01
N SER A 78 9.43 16.40 15.42
CA SER A 78 9.07 16.77 14.05
C SER A 78 9.45 15.73 13.00
N HIS A 79 10.52 14.98 13.22
CA HIS A 79 10.93 13.92 12.30
C HIS A 79 9.99 12.71 12.39
N ILE A 80 9.60 12.32 13.61
CA ILE A 80 8.66 11.21 13.81
C ILE A 80 7.28 11.59 13.25
N LEU A 81 6.85 12.83 13.47
CA LEU A 81 5.62 13.36 12.89
C LEU A 81 5.66 13.31 11.35
N LEU A 82 6.79 13.73 10.74
CA LEU A 82 6.97 13.68 9.29
C LEU A 82 6.90 12.24 8.76
N PHE A 83 7.53 11.28 9.43
CA PHE A 83 7.43 9.87 9.05
C PHE A 83 6.02 9.32 9.21
N PHE A 84 5.31 9.69 10.26
CA PHE A 84 3.91 9.31 10.48
C PHE A 84 3.00 9.83 9.36
N ILE A 85 3.11 11.13 9.03
CA ILE A 85 2.37 11.73 7.91
C ILE A 85 2.78 11.07 6.59
N GLY A 86 4.08 10.79 6.40
CA GLY A 86 4.59 10.09 5.23
C GLY A 86 3.94 8.71 5.03
N ILE A 87 3.79 7.93 6.11
CA ILE A 87 3.10 6.62 6.06
C ILE A 87 1.61 6.81 5.78
N LEU A 88 0.95 7.75 6.45
CA LEU A 88 -0.46 8.06 6.26
C LEU A 88 -0.75 8.41 4.81
N CYS A 89 0.02 9.32 4.22
CA CYS A 89 -0.11 9.69 2.81
C CYS A 89 0.22 8.51 1.88
N THR A 90 1.29 7.75 2.15
CA THR A 90 1.69 6.61 1.32
C THR A 90 0.59 5.56 1.23
N VAL A 91 0.00 5.19 2.37
CA VAL A 91 -1.07 4.19 2.40
C VAL A 91 -2.36 4.74 1.81
N GLY A 92 -2.65 6.02 2.06
CA GLY A 92 -3.80 6.69 1.46
C GLY A 92 -3.73 6.75 -0.06
N LEU A 93 -2.57 7.12 -0.60
CA LEU A 93 -2.32 7.12 -2.05
C LEU A 93 -2.38 5.71 -2.65
N ASP A 94 -1.90 4.71 -1.93
CA ASP A 94 -1.95 3.32 -2.36
C ASP A 94 -3.39 2.82 -2.57
N VAL A 95 -4.24 3.02 -1.57
CA VAL A 95 -5.65 2.65 -1.63
C VAL A 95 -6.40 3.54 -2.63
N GLY A 96 -6.12 4.85 -2.60
CA GLY A 96 -6.73 5.82 -3.50
C GLY A 96 -6.47 5.51 -4.96
N MET A 97 -5.21 5.32 -5.36
CA MET A 97 -4.85 5.02 -6.75
C MET A 97 -5.42 3.69 -7.24
N ASN A 98 -5.42 2.66 -6.39
CA ASN A 98 -6.05 1.39 -6.76
C ASN A 98 -7.55 1.53 -7.02
N THR A 99 -8.24 2.37 -6.24
CA THR A 99 -9.68 2.63 -6.39
C THR A 99 -9.97 3.57 -7.56
N LEU A 100 -9.10 4.57 -7.78
CA LEU A 100 -9.24 5.58 -8.83
C LEU A 100 -9.00 5.00 -10.23
N THR A 101 -8.03 4.08 -10.38
CA THR A 101 -7.60 3.57 -11.70
C THR A 101 -8.76 3.01 -12.53
N PRO A 102 -9.61 2.09 -12.04
CA PRO A 102 -10.76 1.62 -12.83
C PRO A 102 -11.73 2.75 -13.19
N LYS A 103 -11.98 3.68 -12.28
CA LYS A 103 -12.89 4.80 -12.50
C LYS A 103 -12.39 5.74 -13.59
N LEU A 104 -11.07 6.04 -13.61
CA LEU A 104 -10.46 6.82 -14.69
C LEU A 104 -10.58 6.13 -16.05
N LEU A 105 -10.38 4.82 -16.08
CA LEU A 105 -10.51 4.04 -17.32
C LEU A 105 -11.95 4.03 -17.86
N ILE A 106 -12.94 3.95 -16.97
CA ILE A 106 -14.36 4.07 -17.36
C ILE A 106 -14.65 5.48 -17.89
N GLU A 107 -14.23 6.51 -17.15
CA GLU A 107 -14.56 7.91 -17.48
C GLU A 107 -13.86 8.38 -18.77
N ARG A 108 -12.57 8.10 -18.92
CA ARG A 108 -11.76 8.62 -20.04
C ARG A 108 -11.73 7.74 -21.27
N CYS A 109 -11.85 6.42 -21.08
CA CYS A 109 -11.74 5.46 -22.18
C CYS A 109 -13.07 4.80 -22.52
N GLY A 110 -14.15 5.04 -21.75
CA GLY A 110 -15.46 4.44 -21.99
C GLY A 110 -15.51 2.92 -21.81
N LEU A 111 -14.60 2.35 -20.99
CA LEU A 111 -14.52 0.92 -20.79
C LEU A 111 -15.66 0.40 -19.92
N GLU A 112 -16.06 -0.84 -20.14
CA GLU A 112 -16.95 -1.55 -19.23
C GLU A 112 -16.26 -1.86 -17.90
N ILE A 113 -17.05 -2.05 -16.84
CA ILE A 113 -16.55 -2.28 -15.46
C ILE A 113 -15.62 -3.49 -15.41
N THR A 114 -15.90 -4.55 -16.18
CA THR A 114 -15.09 -5.78 -16.25
C THR A 114 -13.70 -5.50 -16.80
N ASP A 115 -13.60 -4.72 -17.88
CA ASP A 115 -12.33 -4.41 -18.53
C ASP A 115 -11.55 -3.35 -17.74
N ALA A 116 -12.22 -2.38 -17.15
CA ALA A 116 -11.61 -1.39 -16.28
C ALA A 116 -10.95 -2.03 -15.02
N GLY A 117 -11.45 -3.17 -14.56
CA GLY A 117 -10.87 -3.96 -13.48
C GLY A 117 -9.43 -4.44 -13.76
N LEU A 118 -9.04 -4.58 -15.04
CA LEU A 118 -7.66 -4.89 -15.44
C LEU A 118 -6.67 -3.81 -15.00
N GLY A 119 -7.12 -2.56 -14.85
CA GLY A 119 -6.29 -1.49 -14.32
C GLY A 119 -5.76 -1.79 -12.89
N SER A 120 -6.60 -2.34 -12.02
CA SER A 120 -6.17 -2.79 -10.69
C SER A 120 -5.18 -3.95 -10.76
N SER A 121 -5.34 -4.86 -11.72
CA SER A 121 -4.41 -5.98 -11.91
C SER A 121 -3.03 -5.48 -12.34
N VAL A 122 -2.96 -4.53 -13.26
CA VAL A 122 -1.71 -3.88 -13.68
C VAL A 122 -1.07 -3.15 -12.51
N TYR A 123 -1.86 -2.42 -11.71
CA TYR A 123 -1.38 -1.76 -10.50
C TYR A 123 -0.67 -2.74 -9.55
N PHE A 124 -1.33 -3.83 -9.18
CA PHE A 124 -0.76 -4.81 -8.26
C PHE A 124 0.41 -5.58 -8.85
N PHE A 125 0.38 -5.89 -10.15
CA PHE A 125 1.51 -6.50 -10.84
C PHE A 125 2.76 -5.63 -10.79
N CYS A 126 2.65 -4.36 -11.20
CA CYS A 126 3.76 -3.42 -11.17
C CYS A 126 4.26 -3.16 -9.75
N ARG A 127 3.35 -3.09 -8.77
CA ARG A 127 3.70 -2.96 -7.36
C ARG A 127 4.49 -4.17 -6.85
N THR A 128 4.08 -5.38 -7.21
CA THR A 128 4.78 -6.60 -6.84
C THR A 128 6.18 -6.63 -7.47
N ALA A 129 6.28 -6.36 -8.77
CA ALA A 129 7.56 -6.24 -9.46
C ALA A 129 8.47 -5.19 -8.82
N GLY A 130 7.91 -4.03 -8.47
CA GLY A 130 8.62 -2.96 -7.77
C GLY A 130 9.14 -3.37 -6.40
N ALA A 131 8.37 -4.15 -5.64
CA ALA A 131 8.79 -4.67 -4.34
C ALA A 131 9.97 -5.65 -4.47
N PHE A 132 9.92 -6.55 -5.46
CA PHE A 132 11.03 -7.47 -5.73
C PHE A 132 12.30 -6.74 -6.17
N ILE A 133 12.20 -5.91 -7.20
CA ILE A 133 13.34 -5.16 -7.73
C ILE A 133 13.87 -4.18 -6.68
N GLY A 134 12.98 -3.50 -5.98
CA GLY A 134 13.33 -2.58 -4.91
C GLY A 134 14.06 -3.25 -3.75
N ALA A 135 13.74 -4.50 -3.40
CA ALA A 135 14.47 -5.25 -2.39
C ALA A 135 15.95 -5.45 -2.77
N PHE A 136 16.24 -5.75 -4.06
CA PHE A 136 17.61 -5.86 -4.55
C PHE A 136 18.31 -4.50 -4.63
N LEU A 137 17.62 -3.46 -5.07
CA LEU A 137 18.19 -2.12 -5.16
C LEU A 137 18.51 -1.52 -3.80
N LEU A 138 17.66 -1.74 -2.78
CA LEU A 138 17.88 -1.29 -1.41
C LEU A 138 19.06 -2.00 -0.73
N ALA A 139 19.45 -3.19 -1.21
CA ALA A 139 20.67 -3.84 -0.74
C ALA A 139 21.95 -3.12 -1.23
N ARG A 140 21.87 -2.32 -2.28
CA ARG A 140 23.02 -1.63 -2.92
C ARG A 140 22.96 -0.11 -2.82
N LEU A 141 21.77 0.47 -2.67
CA LEU A 141 21.55 1.92 -2.63
C LEU A 141 21.22 2.38 -1.21
N SER A 142 21.48 3.65 -0.92
CA SER A 142 21.05 4.24 0.36
C SER A 142 19.53 4.44 0.36
N ASP A 143 18.89 4.08 1.49
CA ASP A 143 17.44 4.19 1.70
C ASP A 143 16.89 5.58 1.32
N VAL A 144 17.60 6.64 1.73
CA VAL A 144 17.18 8.03 1.48
C VAL A 144 17.26 8.41 -0.01
N ARG A 145 18.32 7.94 -0.72
CA ARG A 145 18.45 8.23 -2.15
C ARG A 145 17.36 7.52 -2.94
N TYR A 146 17.13 6.26 -2.63
CA TYR A 146 16.08 5.46 -3.27
C TYR A 146 14.68 6.08 -3.02
N LEU A 147 14.39 6.47 -1.78
CA LEU A 147 13.15 7.16 -1.43
C LEU A 147 12.95 8.44 -2.25
N ARG A 148 13.97 9.28 -2.34
CA ARG A 148 13.88 10.55 -3.09
C ARG A 148 13.60 10.33 -4.56
N VAL A 149 14.30 9.37 -5.19
CA VAL A 149 14.06 9.04 -6.61
C VAL A 149 12.63 8.54 -6.81
N ASN A 150 12.15 7.63 -5.97
CA ASN A 150 10.79 7.11 -6.09
C ASN A 150 9.73 8.20 -5.90
N LEU A 151 9.91 9.13 -4.95
CA LEU A 151 8.97 10.25 -4.77
C LEU A 151 8.93 11.15 -6.01
N ILE A 152 10.07 11.44 -6.63
CA ILE A 152 10.13 12.23 -7.87
C ILE A 152 9.42 11.48 -9.01
N VAL A 153 9.68 10.18 -9.16
CA VAL A 153 9.02 9.34 -10.18
C VAL A 153 7.51 9.29 -9.97
N MET A 154 7.05 9.16 -8.72
CA MET A 154 5.62 9.16 -8.39
C MET A 154 4.96 10.50 -8.76
N LEU A 155 5.58 11.63 -8.42
CA LEU A 155 5.07 12.96 -8.76
C LEU A 155 5.03 13.16 -10.28
N ALA A 156 6.07 12.74 -11.00
CA ALA A 156 6.09 12.81 -12.45
C ALA A 156 4.99 11.93 -13.07
N ALA A 157 4.81 10.71 -12.58
CA ALA A 157 3.76 9.81 -13.06
C ALA A 157 2.35 10.38 -12.82
N LEU A 158 2.10 11.01 -11.67
CA LEU A 158 0.82 11.69 -11.38
C LEU A 158 0.61 12.91 -12.30
N GLY A 159 1.67 13.71 -12.52
CA GLY A 159 1.59 14.85 -13.43
C GLY A 159 1.27 14.44 -14.87
N VAL A 160 1.88 13.35 -15.37
CA VAL A 160 1.55 12.82 -16.70
C VAL A 160 0.14 12.20 -16.72
N LEU A 161 -0.25 11.48 -15.67
CA LEU A 161 -1.57 10.88 -15.54
C LEU A 161 -2.70 11.92 -15.59
N TYR A 162 -2.44 13.12 -15.08
CA TYR A 162 -3.40 14.22 -15.13
C TYR A 162 -3.82 14.55 -16.58
N PHE A 163 -2.89 14.48 -17.53
CA PHE A 163 -3.10 14.78 -18.95
C PHE A 163 -3.38 13.53 -19.81
N ALA A 164 -3.15 12.32 -19.28
CA ALA A 164 -3.31 11.07 -20.02
C ALA A 164 -4.80 10.81 -20.33
N ASN A 165 -5.14 10.56 -21.59
CA ASN A 165 -6.49 10.25 -22.05
C ASN A 165 -6.59 8.90 -22.78
N SER A 166 -5.44 8.28 -23.09
CA SER A 166 -5.39 6.97 -23.74
C SER A 166 -5.30 5.86 -22.69
N TYR A 167 -5.95 4.73 -22.99
CA TYR A 167 -5.90 3.51 -22.16
C TYR A 167 -4.46 3.10 -21.81
N ILE A 168 -3.58 3.06 -22.81
CA ILE A 168 -2.17 2.65 -22.61
C ILE A 168 -1.42 3.65 -21.76
N GLU A 169 -1.61 4.95 -21.99
CA GLU A 169 -0.97 6.01 -21.21
C GLU A 169 -1.35 5.93 -19.73
N ILE A 170 -2.64 5.75 -19.44
CA ILE A 170 -3.14 5.61 -18.07
C ILE A 170 -2.52 4.38 -17.41
N LEU A 171 -2.50 3.23 -18.07
CA LEU A 171 -1.91 2.00 -17.52
C LEU A 171 -0.39 2.14 -17.27
N ILE A 172 0.35 2.78 -18.17
CA ILE A 172 1.79 3.03 -17.99
C ILE A 172 2.01 3.95 -16.78
N CYS A 173 1.30 5.06 -16.68
CA CYS A 173 1.44 6.00 -15.56
C CYS A 173 1.10 5.33 -14.22
N VAL A 174 0.00 4.58 -14.16
CA VAL A 174 -0.42 3.84 -12.98
C VAL A 174 0.59 2.76 -12.61
N GLY A 175 1.12 2.03 -13.60
CA GLY A 175 2.14 1.02 -13.38
C GLY A 175 3.45 1.60 -12.84
N VAL A 176 3.94 2.71 -13.40
CA VAL A 176 5.13 3.43 -12.93
C VAL A 176 4.92 3.96 -11.52
N PHE A 177 3.76 4.54 -11.25
CA PHE A 177 3.41 5.01 -9.92
C PHE A 177 3.42 3.86 -8.88
N ALA A 178 2.73 2.75 -9.18
CA ALA A 178 2.65 1.58 -8.30
C ALA A 178 4.03 0.95 -8.04
N PHE A 179 4.86 0.88 -9.09
CA PHE A 179 6.24 0.39 -8.99
C PHE A 179 7.07 1.26 -8.03
N ALA A 180 7.03 2.58 -8.19
CA ALA A 180 7.76 3.52 -7.35
C ALA A 180 7.25 3.53 -5.89
N LEU A 181 5.93 3.40 -5.69
CA LEU A 181 5.30 3.37 -4.36
C LEU A 181 5.67 2.13 -3.54
N SER A 182 6.00 1.02 -4.19
CA SER A 182 6.08 -0.33 -3.61
C SER A 182 6.94 -0.44 -2.34
N CYS A 183 8.08 0.25 -2.28
CA CYS A 183 9.02 0.18 -1.14
C CYS A 183 8.96 1.40 -0.21
N VAL A 184 8.19 2.44 -0.54
CA VAL A 184 8.16 3.71 0.22
C VAL A 184 7.76 3.46 1.67
N PHE A 185 6.70 2.70 1.91
CA PHE A 185 6.27 2.35 3.27
C PHE A 185 7.40 1.72 4.11
N SER A 186 8.07 0.69 3.56
CA SER A 186 9.13 -0.04 4.27
C SER A 186 10.33 0.84 4.59
N ILE A 187 10.67 1.76 3.69
CA ILE A 187 11.78 2.69 3.88
C ILE A 187 11.44 3.69 4.98
N VAL A 188 10.29 4.36 4.90
CA VAL A 188 9.85 5.36 5.88
C VAL A 188 9.73 4.72 7.26
N TYR A 189 9.14 3.53 7.36
CA TYR A 189 9.03 2.78 8.59
C TYR A 189 10.41 2.44 9.18
N SER A 190 11.35 1.96 8.36
CA SER A 190 12.71 1.64 8.79
C SER A 190 13.48 2.90 9.26
N LEU A 191 13.31 4.03 8.57
CA LEU A 191 13.92 5.31 8.97
C LEU A 191 13.37 5.80 10.31
N ALA A 192 12.07 5.66 10.54
CA ALA A 192 11.44 6.01 11.81
C ALA A 192 12.02 5.18 12.99
N LEU A 193 12.15 3.86 12.81
CA LEU A 193 12.73 2.97 13.83
C LEU A 193 14.19 3.30 14.13
N ARG A 194 14.98 3.65 13.11
CA ARG A 194 16.39 4.03 13.29
C ARG A 194 16.58 5.36 14.02
N ARG A 195 15.57 6.23 14.01
CA ARG A 195 15.63 7.55 14.66
C ARG A 195 15.70 7.44 16.18
N ARG A 196 14.92 6.54 16.76
CA ARG A 196 14.83 6.31 18.21
C ARG A 196 14.74 4.80 18.49
N PRO A 197 15.88 4.09 18.44
CA PRO A 197 15.89 2.64 18.68
C PRO A 197 15.45 2.28 20.11
N ASP A 198 15.64 3.19 21.05
CA ASP A 198 15.20 3.09 22.46
C ASP A 198 13.67 2.99 22.61
N LYS A 199 12.90 3.44 21.61
CA LYS A 199 11.43 3.45 21.60
C LYS A 199 10.85 2.75 20.38
N ALA A 200 11.51 1.68 19.95
CA ALA A 200 11.14 0.97 18.72
C ALA A 200 9.70 0.43 18.75
N ASN A 201 9.23 -0.06 19.90
CA ASN A 201 7.89 -0.60 20.05
C ASN A 201 6.81 0.48 19.90
N GLU A 202 6.99 1.62 20.57
CA GLU A 202 6.06 2.75 20.49
C GLU A 202 6.02 3.35 19.08
N ILE A 203 7.19 3.50 18.45
CA ILE A 203 7.28 3.97 17.07
C ILE A 203 6.64 2.99 16.11
N SER A 204 6.84 1.69 16.29
CA SER A 204 6.17 0.67 15.48
C SER A 204 4.66 0.78 15.57
N GLY A 205 4.11 0.86 16.79
CA GLY A 205 2.69 1.04 17.02
C GLY A 205 2.15 2.32 16.36
N LEU A 206 2.88 3.44 16.52
CA LEU A 206 2.52 4.72 15.93
C LEU A 206 2.53 4.67 14.40
N MET A 207 3.58 4.11 13.80
CA MET A 207 3.69 4.00 12.33
C MET A 207 2.60 3.09 11.74
N ILE A 208 2.24 2.00 12.44
CA ILE A 208 1.13 1.13 12.00
C ILE A 208 -0.21 1.86 12.13
N THR A 209 -0.40 2.71 13.14
CA THR A 209 -1.60 3.56 13.24
C THR A 209 -1.71 4.48 12.00
N GLY A 210 -0.60 4.93 11.41
CA GLY A 210 -0.59 5.71 10.16
C GLY A 210 -1.22 4.99 8.95
N VAL A 211 -1.42 3.67 9.03
CA VAL A 211 -2.16 2.91 7.99
C VAL A 211 -3.61 3.36 7.86
N CYS A 212 -4.17 4.03 8.87
CA CYS A 212 -5.50 4.66 8.80
C CYS A 212 -5.63 5.68 7.64
N GLY A 213 -4.51 6.15 7.06
CA GLY A 213 -4.50 6.96 5.84
C GLY A 213 -5.30 6.33 4.69
N GLY A 214 -5.31 4.99 4.60
CA GLY A 214 -6.16 4.27 3.64
C GLY A 214 -7.67 4.42 3.85
N ALA A 215 -8.10 4.84 5.03
CA ALA A 215 -9.50 5.16 5.32
C ALA A 215 -9.79 6.66 5.22
N ILE A 216 -8.79 7.52 5.32
CA ILE A 216 -8.95 8.98 5.34
C ILE A 216 -8.81 9.57 3.93
N ILE A 217 -7.77 9.20 3.20
CA ILE A 217 -7.44 9.82 1.90
C ILE A 217 -8.48 9.50 0.81
N PRO A 218 -8.94 8.25 0.60
CA PRO A 218 -9.90 7.96 -0.47
C PRO A 218 -11.23 8.72 -0.36
N PRO A 219 -11.85 8.89 0.82
CA PRO A 219 -13.02 9.76 0.96
C PRO A 219 -12.72 11.22 0.58
N LEU A 220 -11.55 11.77 0.93
CA LEU A 220 -11.15 13.13 0.52
C LEU A 220 -10.99 13.23 -0.99
N MET A 221 -10.39 12.22 -1.63
CA MET A 221 -10.33 12.13 -3.09
C MET A 221 -11.73 12.09 -3.70
N GLY A 222 -12.67 11.36 -3.09
CA GLY A 222 -14.08 11.31 -3.51
C GLY A 222 -14.76 12.69 -3.47
N LEU A 223 -14.57 13.44 -2.38
CA LEU A 223 -15.08 14.81 -2.26
C LEU A 223 -14.52 15.74 -3.34
N LEU A 224 -13.22 15.63 -3.64
CA LEU A 224 -12.61 16.43 -4.72
C LEU A 224 -13.16 16.02 -6.09
N THR A 225 -13.41 14.74 -6.31
CA THR A 225 -14.08 14.25 -7.52
C THR A 225 -15.47 14.86 -7.70
N GLU A 226 -16.28 14.91 -6.64
CA GLU A 226 -17.62 15.52 -6.68
C GLU A 226 -17.55 17.01 -6.94
N THR A 227 -16.62 17.74 -6.33
CA THR A 227 -16.49 19.18 -6.52
C THR A 227 -16.01 19.57 -7.92
N VAL A 228 -15.14 18.79 -8.52
CA VAL A 228 -14.63 19.01 -9.89
C VAL A 228 -15.56 18.41 -10.96
N GLY A 229 -16.42 17.47 -10.57
CA GLY A 229 -17.33 16.78 -11.51
C GLY A 229 -16.63 15.76 -12.41
N SER A 230 -15.40 15.37 -12.09
CA SER A 230 -14.59 14.41 -12.83
C SER A 230 -13.60 13.68 -11.91
N GLN A 231 -13.25 12.44 -12.27
CA GLN A 231 -12.24 11.65 -11.56
C GLN A 231 -10.86 12.34 -11.51
N VAL A 232 -10.63 13.31 -12.39
CA VAL A 232 -9.42 14.17 -12.39
C VAL A 232 -9.29 14.94 -11.08
N GLY A 233 -10.39 15.31 -10.44
CA GLY A 233 -10.40 15.97 -9.14
C GLY A 233 -9.66 15.16 -8.05
N SER A 234 -9.63 13.84 -8.18
CA SER A 234 -8.88 12.97 -7.25
C SER A 234 -7.37 13.02 -7.45
N LEU A 235 -6.87 13.61 -8.55
CA LEU A 235 -5.44 13.74 -8.85
C LEU A 235 -4.84 15.06 -8.35
N ILE A 236 -5.69 15.99 -7.90
CA ILE A 236 -5.32 17.28 -7.33
C ILE A 236 -5.05 17.14 -5.83
#